data_d832bf0a0a8a00e70c14e0010b0c7d62
#
_entry.id   d832bf0a0a8a00e70c14e0010b0c7d62
#
_cell.length_a   1.000
_cell.length_b   1.000
_cell.length_c   1.000
_cell.angle_alpha   90.00
_cell.angle_beta   90.00
_cell.angle_gamma   90.00
#
_symmetry.space_group_name_H-M   'P 1'
#
loop_
_entity.id
_entity.type
_entity.pdbx_description
1 polymer ?
#
loop_
_entity_poly.entity_id
_entity_poly.type
_entity_poly.pdbx_seq_one_letter_code
_entity_poly.pdbx_strand_id
1 'polypeptide(L)'
;QASSSAASDVYKRQVVIAPSFDEKSLTLLKNKKNIILLAQKTNTHTLKLVRSCLNGYIIQDKDQIIDHEKMLQTATSLKPTTAQIEDMLFASNICKNTKSNTIVLAKGLQLLASGTGQTSRVDALSQAIKKAEKFGFDLTGAVMASDAFFPFPDCVEIAHKAGIKAVIQPGGSIKDQQSIDFCNAHKMAMVMTGVRHFKH
;
A
#
# COMPACT_ATOMS: atom_id res chain seq x y z
N GLN A 1 19.17 9.12 1.51
CA GLN A 1 19.66 7.79 1.07
C GLN A 1 18.54 6.80 1.37
N ALA A 2 17.92 6.26 0.32
CA ALA A 2 17.02 5.14 0.52
C ALA A 2 17.87 3.97 1.03
N SER A 3 17.74 3.63 2.31
CA SER A 3 18.33 2.41 2.83
C SER A 3 17.62 1.24 2.15
N SER A 4 18.35 0.47 1.35
CA SER A 4 17.82 -0.79 0.85
C SER A 4 17.51 -1.69 2.05
N SER A 5 16.46 -2.53 1.95
CA SER A 5 16.19 -3.50 3.02
C SER A 5 17.42 -4.38 3.29
N ALA A 6 17.63 -4.80 4.52
CA ALA A 6 18.77 -5.64 4.90
C ALA A 6 18.94 -6.88 3.98
N ALA A 7 17.83 -7.48 3.53
CA ALA A 7 17.85 -8.58 2.56
C ALA A 7 18.43 -8.17 1.19
N SER A 8 18.12 -6.98 0.72
CA SER A 8 18.65 -6.44 -0.55
C SER A 8 20.15 -6.15 -0.45
N ASP A 9 20.66 -5.79 0.72
CA ASP A 9 22.09 -5.59 0.94
C ASP A 9 22.87 -6.91 1.02
N VAL A 10 22.30 -7.91 1.67
CA VAL A 10 22.91 -9.24 1.80
C VAL A 10 23.04 -9.94 0.44
N TYR A 11 21.99 -9.89 -0.39
CA TYR A 11 21.98 -10.55 -1.71
C TYR A 11 22.53 -9.70 -2.86
N LYS A 12 22.97 -8.47 -2.59
CA LYS A 12 23.68 -7.57 -3.54
C LYS A 12 23.02 -7.44 -4.90
N ARG A 13 21.68 -7.32 -4.96
CA ARG A 13 20.90 -7.10 -6.19
C ARG A 13 21.61 -7.58 -7.44
N GLN A 14 21.42 -8.83 -7.82
CA GLN A 14 22.12 -9.43 -8.95
C GLN A 14 21.55 -8.99 -10.30
N VAL A 15 20.29 -8.60 -10.37
CA VAL A 15 19.61 -8.19 -11.60
C VAL A 15 18.89 -6.87 -11.37
N VAL A 16 19.12 -5.90 -12.26
CA VAL A 16 18.37 -4.63 -12.30
C VAL A 16 17.70 -4.53 -13.65
N ILE A 17 16.38 -4.37 -13.64
CA ILE A 17 15.56 -4.20 -14.85
C ILE A 17 14.98 -2.80 -14.83
N ALA A 18 15.12 -2.06 -15.93
CA ALA A 18 14.53 -0.73 -16.09
C ALA A 18 14.14 -0.50 -17.56
N PRO A 19 13.19 0.41 -17.85
CA PRO A 19 12.88 0.80 -19.22
C PRO A 19 14.10 1.34 -19.96
N SER A 20 14.91 2.13 -19.27
CA SER A 20 16.17 2.68 -19.76
C SER A 20 17.10 3.01 -18.60
N PHE A 21 18.36 3.26 -18.91
CA PHE A 21 19.38 3.73 -17.97
C PHE A 21 20.02 5.00 -18.54
N ASP A 22 20.12 6.05 -17.73
CA ASP A 22 20.95 7.19 -18.10
C ASP A 22 22.46 6.83 -18.01
N GLU A 23 23.30 7.62 -18.66
CA GLU A 23 24.74 7.34 -18.74
C GLU A 23 25.43 7.30 -17.38
N LYS A 24 25.03 8.18 -16.44
CA LYS A 24 25.63 8.22 -15.10
C LYS A 24 25.27 6.99 -14.31
N SER A 25 23.99 6.59 -14.31
CA SER A 25 23.51 5.37 -13.67
C SER A 25 24.17 4.13 -14.28
N LEU A 26 24.30 4.08 -15.61
CA LEU A 26 24.93 2.97 -16.30
C LEU A 26 26.41 2.82 -15.91
N THR A 27 27.13 3.93 -15.84
CA THR A 27 28.54 3.95 -15.42
C THR A 27 28.72 3.46 -13.98
N LEU A 28 27.88 3.93 -13.05
CA LEU A 28 27.90 3.51 -11.65
C LEU A 28 27.58 2.02 -11.49
N LEU A 29 26.59 1.51 -12.21
CA LEU A 29 26.14 0.13 -12.10
C LEU A 29 27.11 -0.84 -12.78
N LYS A 30 27.73 -0.49 -13.92
CA LYS A 30 28.74 -1.30 -14.61
C LYS A 30 30.00 -1.54 -13.79
N ASN A 31 30.32 -0.66 -12.84
CA ASN A 31 31.47 -0.85 -11.95
C ASN A 31 31.23 -1.98 -10.90
N LYS A 32 30.02 -2.50 -10.79
CA LYS A 32 29.67 -3.60 -9.89
C LYS A 32 29.71 -4.93 -10.65
N LYS A 33 30.76 -5.72 -10.44
CA LYS A 33 31.09 -6.94 -11.22
C LYS A 33 29.99 -8.01 -11.30
N ASN A 34 29.01 -8.01 -10.40
CA ASN A 34 28.02 -9.10 -10.29
C ASN A 34 26.59 -8.64 -10.57
N ILE A 35 26.40 -7.51 -11.27
CA ILE A 35 25.05 -7.01 -11.61
C ILE A 35 24.76 -7.24 -13.09
N ILE A 36 23.63 -7.86 -13.37
CA ILE A 36 23.07 -7.95 -14.71
C ILE A 36 22.11 -6.79 -14.92
N LEU A 37 22.34 -5.97 -15.93
CA LEU A 37 21.48 -4.85 -16.31
C LEU A 37 20.63 -5.25 -17.52
N LEU A 38 19.31 -5.18 -17.38
CA LEU A 38 18.37 -5.49 -18.45
C LEU A 38 17.55 -4.25 -18.79
N ALA A 39 17.65 -3.77 -20.03
CA ALA A 39 16.76 -2.75 -20.56
C ALA A 39 15.50 -3.42 -21.15
N GLN A 40 14.35 -3.01 -20.69
CA GLN A 40 13.06 -3.54 -21.16
C GLN A 40 12.73 -2.94 -22.52
N LYS A 41 12.78 -3.74 -23.58
CA LYS A 41 12.51 -3.28 -24.95
C LYS A 41 11.02 -3.09 -25.26
N THR A 42 10.17 -3.87 -24.61
CA THR A 42 8.71 -3.82 -24.82
C THR A 42 8.00 -3.88 -23.49
N ASN A 43 6.94 -3.10 -23.35
CA ASN A 43 6.11 -3.07 -22.17
C ASN A 43 4.69 -3.54 -22.50
N THR A 44 4.57 -4.74 -23.05
CA THR A 44 3.27 -5.37 -23.31
C THR A 44 2.77 -6.01 -22.02
N HIS A 45 1.71 -5.44 -21.47
CA HIS A 45 1.04 -6.01 -20.30
C HIS A 45 -0.21 -6.77 -20.76
N THR A 46 -0.33 -8.03 -20.31
CA THR A 46 -1.59 -8.76 -20.42
C THR A 46 -2.65 -8.10 -19.55
N LEU A 47 -3.88 -8.02 -20.06
CA LEU A 47 -5.02 -7.44 -19.31
C LEU A 47 -5.56 -8.41 -18.24
N LYS A 48 -5.12 -9.65 -18.27
CA LYS A 48 -5.57 -10.71 -17.35
C LYS A 48 -4.41 -11.28 -16.56
N LEU A 49 -4.68 -11.58 -15.29
CA LEU A 49 -3.81 -12.37 -14.43
C LEU A 49 -4.37 -13.78 -14.40
N VAL A 50 -3.53 -14.77 -14.68
CA VAL A 50 -3.89 -16.19 -14.64
C VAL A 50 -3.03 -16.89 -13.60
N ARG A 51 -3.64 -17.65 -12.71
CA ARG A 51 -2.95 -18.44 -11.69
C ARG A 51 -3.50 -19.88 -11.70
N SER A 52 -2.61 -20.87 -11.62
CA SER A 52 -3.01 -22.24 -11.39
C SER A 52 -3.59 -22.39 -9.97
N CYS A 53 -4.69 -23.14 -9.87
CA CYS A 53 -5.33 -23.43 -8.61
C CYS A 53 -5.97 -24.83 -8.71
N LEU A 54 -5.52 -25.75 -7.89
CA LEU A 54 -5.99 -27.15 -7.93
C LEU A 54 -5.91 -27.72 -9.38
N ASN A 55 -7.04 -28.17 -9.92
CA ASN A 55 -7.16 -28.74 -11.27
C ASN A 55 -7.56 -27.71 -12.34
N GLY A 56 -7.45 -26.43 -12.06
CA GLY A 56 -7.90 -25.35 -12.94
C GLY A 56 -7.09 -24.09 -12.84
N TYR A 57 -7.69 -23.00 -13.25
CA TYR A 57 -7.08 -21.67 -13.26
C TYR A 57 -8.03 -20.65 -12.66
N ILE A 58 -7.48 -19.71 -11.89
CA ILE A 58 -8.16 -18.48 -11.50
C ILE A 58 -7.73 -17.39 -12.46
N ILE A 59 -8.71 -16.72 -13.08
CA ILE A 59 -8.48 -15.64 -14.03
C ILE A 59 -9.09 -14.38 -13.43
N GLN A 60 -8.29 -13.31 -13.33
CA GLN A 60 -8.68 -12.01 -12.82
C GLN A 60 -8.28 -10.93 -13.82
N ASP A 61 -9.11 -9.91 -14.02
CA ASP A 61 -8.70 -8.72 -14.73
C ASP A 61 -7.60 -7.99 -13.95
N LYS A 62 -6.58 -7.53 -14.68
CA LYS A 62 -5.49 -6.78 -14.07
C LYS A 62 -6.00 -5.41 -13.66
N ASP A 63 -5.83 -5.09 -12.38
CA ASP A 63 -6.11 -3.76 -11.88
C ASP A 63 -5.13 -2.74 -12.50
N GLN A 64 -5.65 -1.84 -13.34
CA GLN A 64 -4.87 -0.80 -14.00
C GLN A 64 -5.10 0.59 -13.41
N ILE A 65 -6.07 0.72 -12.48
CA ILE A 65 -6.43 2.00 -11.90
C ILE A 65 -5.38 2.38 -10.85
N ILE A 66 -4.85 3.58 -10.95
CA ILE A 66 -3.99 4.18 -9.93
C ILE A 66 -4.78 5.29 -9.27
N ASP A 67 -4.93 5.20 -7.95
CA ASP A 67 -5.60 6.25 -7.19
C ASP A 67 -4.86 7.58 -7.34
N HIS A 68 -5.62 8.66 -7.50
CA HIS A 68 -5.09 10.01 -7.60
C HIS A 68 -6.03 10.99 -6.88
N GLU A 69 -5.51 12.14 -6.51
CA GLU A 69 -6.19 13.11 -5.65
C GLU A 69 -7.62 13.46 -6.08
N LYS A 70 -7.87 13.59 -7.40
CA LYS A 70 -9.19 13.94 -7.95
C LYS A 70 -10.26 12.85 -7.73
N MET A 71 -9.86 11.61 -7.40
CA MET A 71 -10.78 10.52 -7.09
C MET A 71 -11.18 10.53 -5.61
N LEU A 72 -10.42 11.20 -4.75
CA LEU A 72 -10.61 11.14 -3.33
C LEU A 72 -11.84 11.92 -2.89
N GLN A 73 -12.74 11.23 -2.21
CA GLN A 73 -13.91 11.83 -1.56
C GLN A 73 -13.69 11.85 -0.05
N THR A 74 -13.60 13.05 0.53
CA THR A 74 -13.50 13.18 1.98
C THR A 74 -14.80 12.76 2.62
N ALA A 75 -14.76 11.70 3.44
CA ALA A 75 -15.95 11.16 4.12
C ALA A 75 -16.16 11.75 5.51
N THR A 76 -15.13 12.31 6.13
CA THR A 76 -15.16 12.87 7.50
C THR A 76 -15.24 14.40 7.51
N SER A 77 -15.66 14.97 8.65
CA SER A 77 -15.68 16.41 8.86
C SER A 77 -14.27 17.02 8.84
N LEU A 78 -13.30 16.29 9.40
CA LEU A 78 -11.89 16.66 9.33
C LEU A 78 -11.35 16.27 7.96
N LYS A 79 -10.86 17.25 7.21
CA LYS A 79 -10.18 17.03 5.94
C LYS A 79 -8.72 16.62 6.17
N PRO A 80 -8.17 15.71 5.36
CA PRO A 80 -6.74 15.41 5.44
C PRO A 80 -5.90 16.61 5.00
N THR A 81 -4.71 16.73 5.54
CA THR A 81 -3.70 17.69 5.07
C THR A 81 -3.10 17.23 3.73
N THR A 82 -2.45 18.14 3.00
CA THR A 82 -1.76 17.80 1.74
C THR A 82 -0.75 16.67 1.94
N ALA A 83 0.06 16.73 3.00
CA ALA A 83 1.01 15.66 3.31
C ALA A 83 0.32 14.32 3.58
N GLN A 84 -0.82 14.31 4.26
CA GLN A 84 -1.60 13.09 4.47
C GLN A 84 -2.18 12.55 3.17
N ILE A 85 -2.59 13.41 2.23
CA ILE A 85 -3.08 12.98 0.90
C ILE A 85 -1.95 12.30 0.12
N GLU A 86 -0.76 12.89 0.10
CA GLU A 86 0.42 12.30 -0.54
C GLU A 86 0.77 10.93 0.07
N ASP A 87 0.81 10.85 1.40
CA ASP A 87 1.08 9.59 2.12
C ASP A 87 0.00 8.53 1.85
N MET A 88 -1.29 8.92 1.82
CA MET A 88 -2.39 8.01 1.54
C MET A 88 -2.35 7.47 0.11
N LEU A 89 -2.06 8.30 -0.89
CA LEU A 89 -1.91 7.88 -2.28
C LEU A 89 -0.69 6.96 -2.46
N PHE A 90 0.42 7.27 -1.80
CA PHE A 90 1.59 6.41 -1.76
C PHE A 90 1.26 5.05 -1.14
N ALA A 91 0.59 5.02 0.01
CA ALA A 91 0.19 3.80 0.70
C ALA A 91 -0.83 2.98 -0.11
N SER A 92 -1.80 3.63 -0.78
CA SER A 92 -2.78 2.97 -1.65
C SER A 92 -2.12 2.29 -2.84
N ASN A 93 -1.13 2.93 -3.46
CA ASN A 93 -0.39 2.32 -4.56
C ASN A 93 0.40 1.07 -4.11
N ILE A 94 0.89 1.04 -2.87
CA ILE A 94 1.49 -0.16 -2.29
C ILE A 94 0.42 -1.23 -2.05
N CYS A 95 -0.75 -0.87 -1.49
CA CYS A 95 -1.88 -1.79 -1.31
C CYS A 95 -2.24 -2.49 -2.62
N LYS A 96 -2.44 -1.74 -3.70
CA LYS A 96 -2.76 -2.25 -5.04
C LYS A 96 -1.78 -3.33 -5.51
N ASN A 97 -0.50 -3.18 -5.17
CA ASN A 97 0.55 -4.10 -5.61
C ASN A 97 0.83 -5.24 -4.63
N THR A 98 0.08 -5.31 -3.53
CA THR A 98 0.27 -6.29 -2.45
C THR A 98 -0.88 -7.31 -2.45
N LYS A 99 -0.62 -8.53 -1.97
CA LYS A 99 -1.63 -9.59 -1.89
C LYS A 99 -2.72 -9.27 -0.87
N SER A 100 -3.98 -9.39 -1.28
CA SER A 100 -5.16 -9.20 -0.41
C SER A 100 -5.28 -10.29 0.68
N ASN A 101 -5.93 -10.04 1.83
CA ASN A 101 -6.29 -8.72 2.32
C ASN A 101 -5.03 -8.01 2.78
N THR A 102 -4.91 -6.73 2.50
CA THR A 102 -3.73 -5.96 2.88
C THR A 102 -4.08 -4.62 3.53
N ILE A 103 -3.26 -4.26 4.51
CA ILE A 103 -3.21 -2.93 5.13
C ILE A 103 -1.78 -2.42 5.02
N VAL A 104 -1.65 -1.16 4.64
CA VAL A 104 -0.36 -0.46 4.54
C VAL A 104 -0.36 0.74 5.47
N LEU A 105 0.71 0.90 6.25
CA LEU A 105 0.97 2.04 7.11
C LEU A 105 2.13 2.84 6.55
N ALA A 106 1.92 4.14 6.34
CA ALA A 106 2.93 5.04 5.77
C ALA A 106 2.97 6.40 6.47
N LYS A 107 4.11 7.10 6.38
CA LYS A 107 4.30 8.47 6.85
C LYS A 107 5.49 9.08 6.13
N GLY A 108 5.36 10.31 5.63
CA GLY A 108 6.42 11.02 4.94
C GLY A 108 6.91 10.29 3.69
N LEU A 109 6.00 9.74 2.88
CA LEU A 109 6.30 8.92 1.70
C LEU A 109 7.20 7.70 1.98
N GLN A 110 7.17 7.22 3.22
CA GLN A 110 7.88 6.02 3.64
C GLN A 110 6.89 4.93 4.05
N LEU A 111 7.09 3.72 3.54
CA LEU A 111 6.41 2.53 4.04
C LEU A 111 6.94 2.20 5.45
N LEU A 112 6.08 2.30 6.47
CA LEU A 112 6.43 1.92 7.84
C LEU A 112 6.24 0.41 8.03
N ALA A 113 5.08 -0.10 7.64
CA ALA A 113 4.80 -1.54 7.68
C ALA A 113 3.62 -1.90 6.78
N SER A 114 3.50 -3.18 6.49
CA SER A 114 2.33 -3.76 5.83
C SER A 114 1.97 -5.11 6.44
N GLY A 115 0.68 -5.37 6.55
CA GLY A 115 0.13 -6.70 6.77
C GLY A 115 -0.52 -7.18 5.48
N THR A 116 -0.16 -8.35 4.99
CA THR A 116 -0.49 -8.80 3.63
C THR A 116 -0.96 -10.23 3.59
N GLY A 117 -1.87 -10.55 2.68
CA GLY A 117 -2.33 -11.92 2.45
C GLY A 117 -3.10 -12.51 3.64
N GLN A 118 -3.71 -11.68 4.46
CA GLN A 118 -4.43 -12.10 5.65
C GLN A 118 -5.88 -12.46 5.34
N THR A 119 -6.47 -13.29 6.19
CA THR A 119 -7.87 -13.72 6.07
C THR A 119 -8.86 -12.61 6.45
N SER A 120 -8.44 -11.67 7.30
CA SER A 120 -9.22 -10.49 7.67
C SER A 120 -8.37 -9.21 7.61
N ARG A 121 -9.04 -8.05 7.52
CA ARG A 121 -8.38 -6.74 7.56
C ARG A 121 -7.86 -6.40 8.94
N VAL A 122 -8.56 -6.84 9.97
CA VAL A 122 -8.11 -6.68 11.37
C VAL A 122 -6.79 -7.43 11.60
N ASP A 123 -6.66 -8.65 11.06
CA ASP A 123 -5.40 -9.40 11.15
C ASP A 123 -4.29 -8.71 10.36
N ALA A 124 -4.59 -8.20 9.15
CA ALA A 124 -3.63 -7.44 8.36
C ALA A 124 -3.17 -6.17 9.09
N LEU A 125 -4.08 -5.42 9.71
CA LEU A 125 -3.75 -4.23 10.50
C LEU A 125 -2.92 -4.59 11.74
N SER A 126 -3.32 -5.61 12.48
CA SER A 126 -2.60 -6.07 13.67
C SER A 126 -1.19 -6.54 13.32
N GLN A 127 -1.02 -7.23 12.19
CA GLN A 127 0.29 -7.63 11.67
C GLN A 127 1.15 -6.42 11.30
N ALA A 128 0.57 -5.42 10.62
CA ALA A 128 1.28 -4.20 10.24
C ALA A 128 1.76 -3.42 11.47
N ILE A 129 0.88 -3.23 12.48
CA ILE A 129 1.23 -2.52 13.72
C ILE A 129 2.38 -3.23 14.45
N LYS A 130 2.24 -4.54 14.71
CA LYS A 130 3.30 -5.33 15.38
C LYS A 130 4.62 -5.27 14.61
N LYS A 131 4.57 -5.25 13.28
CA LYS A 131 5.77 -5.16 12.45
C LYS A 131 6.42 -3.78 12.55
N ALA A 132 5.62 -2.69 12.54
CA ALA A 132 6.12 -1.34 12.74
C ALA A 132 6.81 -1.19 14.11
N GLU A 133 6.15 -1.64 15.17
CA GLU A 133 6.71 -1.65 16.53
C GLU A 133 8.03 -2.41 16.61
N LYS A 134 8.09 -3.62 16.02
CA LYS A 134 9.31 -4.45 16.00
C LYS A 134 10.49 -3.74 15.32
N PHE A 135 10.22 -2.91 14.31
CA PHE A 135 11.25 -2.14 13.62
C PHE A 135 11.48 -0.75 14.22
N GLY A 136 10.80 -0.41 15.32
CA GLY A 136 10.98 0.85 16.03
C GLY A 136 10.36 2.05 15.30
N PHE A 137 9.38 1.84 14.41
CA PHE A 137 8.68 2.93 13.74
C PHE A 137 7.58 3.52 14.64
N ASP A 138 7.58 4.85 14.75
CA ASP A 138 6.50 5.62 15.39
C ASP A 138 5.33 5.77 14.42
N LEU A 139 4.17 5.24 14.81
CA LEU A 139 2.92 5.35 14.04
C LEU A 139 2.10 6.62 14.34
N THR A 140 2.55 7.46 15.27
CA THR A 140 1.86 8.71 15.60
C THR A 140 1.77 9.63 14.39
N GLY A 141 0.55 9.94 13.95
CA GLY A 141 0.31 10.76 12.77
C GLY A 141 0.45 10.06 11.43
N ALA A 142 0.74 8.76 11.42
CA ALA A 142 0.80 7.95 10.20
C ALA A 142 -0.57 7.84 9.51
N VAL A 143 -0.56 7.41 8.25
CA VAL A 143 -1.76 7.08 7.48
C VAL A 143 -1.91 5.58 7.32
N MET A 144 -3.16 5.13 7.12
CA MET A 144 -3.51 3.75 6.84
C MET A 144 -4.21 3.65 5.49
N ALA A 145 -3.75 2.75 4.62
CA ALA A 145 -4.44 2.38 3.39
C ALA A 145 -4.94 0.94 3.44
N SER A 146 -6.11 0.70 2.85
CA SER A 146 -6.72 -0.63 2.73
C SER A 146 -7.10 -0.93 1.29
N ASP A 147 -6.87 -2.17 0.85
CA ASP A 147 -7.22 -2.67 -0.49
C ASP A 147 -8.74 -2.80 -0.72
N ALA A 148 -9.55 -2.77 0.34
CA ALA A 148 -11.01 -2.79 0.28
C ALA A 148 -11.65 -2.13 1.52
N PHE A 149 -12.99 -2.04 1.52
CA PHE A 149 -13.77 -1.41 2.60
C PHE A 149 -13.65 -2.15 3.94
N PHE A 150 -13.95 -1.43 5.03
CA PHE A 150 -14.07 -2.00 6.36
C PHE A 150 -15.50 -2.52 6.59
N PRO A 151 -15.68 -3.81 6.91
CA PRO A 151 -17.00 -4.34 7.22
C PRO A 151 -17.53 -3.85 8.57
N PHE A 152 -16.64 -3.42 9.47
CA PHE A 152 -16.93 -2.92 10.82
C PHE A 152 -15.94 -1.80 11.20
N PRO A 153 -16.23 -0.98 12.24
CA PRO A 153 -15.35 0.10 12.67
C PRO A 153 -14.09 -0.36 13.41
N ASP A 154 -13.94 -1.64 13.71
CA ASP A 154 -12.83 -2.23 14.44
C ASP A 154 -11.46 -1.86 13.87
N CYS A 155 -11.32 -1.80 12.54
CA CYS A 155 -10.06 -1.39 11.90
C CYS A 155 -9.69 0.07 12.24
N VAL A 156 -10.64 1.01 12.18
CA VAL A 156 -10.37 2.41 12.52
C VAL A 156 -10.15 2.63 14.02
N GLU A 157 -10.81 1.81 14.86
CA GLU A 157 -10.59 1.81 16.31
C GLU A 157 -9.16 1.38 16.68
N ILE A 158 -8.70 0.28 16.08
CA ILE A 158 -7.34 -0.24 16.28
C ILE A 158 -6.31 0.76 15.73
N ALA A 159 -6.56 1.31 14.53
CA ALA A 159 -5.69 2.31 13.91
C ALA A 159 -5.55 3.56 14.79
N HIS A 160 -6.65 4.06 15.35
CA HIS A 160 -6.64 5.21 16.27
C HIS A 160 -5.78 4.94 17.51
N LYS A 161 -5.94 3.77 18.14
CA LYS A 161 -5.14 3.37 19.32
C LYS A 161 -3.65 3.30 19.01
N ALA A 162 -3.29 2.96 17.77
CA ALA A 162 -1.91 2.95 17.30
C ALA A 162 -1.36 4.33 16.90
N GLY A 163 -2.16 5.40 16.99
CA GLY A 163 -1.73 6.76 16.68
C GLY A 163 -1.95 7.21 15.24
N ILE A 164 -2.57 6.39 14.40
CA ILE A 164 -2.88 6.72 13.01
C ILE A 164 -3.92 7.84 12.95
N LYS A 165 -3.77 8.80 12.02
CA LYS A 165 -4.59 10.01 11.94
C LYS A 165 -5.35 10.18 10.64
N ALA A 166 -5.02 9.43 9.59
CA ALA A 166 -5.75 9.49 8.34
C ALA A 166 -5.87 8.09 7.71
N VAL A 167 -6.98 7.88 6.98
CA VAL A 167 -7.35 6.59 6.42
C VAL A 167 -7.81 6.75 4.97
N ILE A 168 -7.33 5.89 4.08
CA ILE A 168 -7.81 5.75 2.71
C ILE A 168 -8.34 4.34 2.49
N GLN A 169 -9.55 4.26 1.93
CA GLN A 169 -10.23 3.01 1.60
C GLN A 169 -11.21 3.22 0.44
N PRO A 170 -11.66 2.17 -0.25
CA PRO A 170 -12.62 2.33 -1.35
C PRO A 170 -14.04 2.74 -0.93
N GLY A 171 -14.47 2.46 0.30
CA GLY A 171 -15.87 2.57 0.69
C GLY A 171 -16.75 1.48 0.09
N GLY A 172 -18.06 1.58 0.32
CA GLY A 172 -19.09 0.66 -0.20
C GLY A 172 -19.53 -0.43 0.78
N SER A 173 -19.20 -0.30 2.06
CA SER A 173 -19.78 -1.10 3.13
C SER A 173 -21.12 -0.51 3.58
N ILE A 174 -22.08 -1.36 3.89
CA ILE A 174 -23.35 -0.94 4.56
C ILE A 174 -23.03 -0.23 5.90
N LYS A 175 -21.89 -0.53 6.51
CA LYS A 175 -21.47 0.02 7.80
C LYS A 175 -20.41 1.12 7.69
N ASP A 176 -20.18 1.68 6.51
CA ASP A 176 -19.22 2.79 6.34
C ASP A 176 -19.51 3.94 7.30
N GLN A 177 -20.81 4.24 7.55
CA GLN A 177 -21.19 5.31 8.45
C GLN A 177 -20.66 5.11 9.88
N GLN A 178 -20.61 3.89 10.40
CA GLN A 178 -20.04 3.61 11.73
C GLN A 178 -18.55 3.93 11.79
N SER A 179 -17.79 3.61 10.74
CA SER A 179 -16.37 3.95 10.63
C SER A 179 -16.16 5.46 10.50
N ILE A 180 -17.01 6.16 9.73
CA ILE A 180 -16.97 7.61 9.57
C ILE A 180 -17.27 8.31 10.90
N ASP A 181 -18.31 7.87 11.62
CA ASP A 181 -18.72 8.45 12.91
C ASP A 181 -17.60 8.28 13.95
N PHE A 182 -16.96 7.11 13.99
CA PHE A 182 -15.79 6.88 14.85
C PHE A 182 -14.65 7.83 14.50
N CYS A 183 -14.31 7.96 13.21
CA CYS A 183 -13.25 8.85 12.76
C CYS A 183 -13.55 10.32 13.11
N ASN A 184 -14.80 10.77 12.94
CA ASN A 184 -15.23 12.10 13.32
C ASN A 184 -15.08 12.37 14.83
N ALA A 185 -15.52 11.43 15.67
CA ALA A 185 -15.42 11.54 17.13
C ALA A 185 -13.96 11.62 17.61
N HIS A 186 -13.02 10.99 16.88
CA HIS A 186 -11.61 10.87 17.25
C HIS A 186 -10.67 11.75 16.43
N LYS A 187 -11.21 12.71 15.67
CA LYS A 187 -10.42 13.64 14.84
C LYS A 187 -9.45 12.92 13.90
N MET A 188 -9.92 11.88 13.25
CA MET A 188 -9.24 11.19 12.16
C MET A 188 -9.84 11.62 10.82
N ALA A 189 -9.01 11.83 9.81
CA ALA A 189 -9.48 12.05 8.45
C ALA A 189 -9.72 10.71 7.75
N MET A 190 -10.80 10.61 6.95
CA MET A 190 -11.05 9.46 6.09
C MET A 190 -11.39 9.93 4.68
N VAL A 191 -10.75 9.30 3.69
CA VAL A 191 -11.09 9.49 2.27
C VAL A 191 -11.49 8.16 1.66
N MET A 192 -12.38 8.23 0.67
CA MET A 192 -12.85 7.09 -0.12
C MET A 192 -12.45 7.25 -1.58
N THR A 193 -11.95 6.16 -2.20
CA THR A 193 -11.51 6.14 -3.61
C THR A 193 -12.59 5.64 -4.55
N GLY A 194 -13.55 4.85 -4.05
CA GLY A 194 -14.55 4.15 -4.88
C GLY A 194 -13.99 2.94 -5.63
N VAL A 195 -12.69 2.65 -5.52
CA VAL A 195 -12.02 1.59 -6.26
C VAL A 195 -11.41 0.56 -5.31
N ARG A 196 -11.71 -0.72 -5.54
CA ARG A 196 -11.11 -1.85 -4.80
C ARG A 196 -9.88 -2.37 -5.53
N HIS A 197 -8.82 -2.64 -4.79
CA HIS A 197 -7.54 -3.13 -5.31
C HIS A 197 -7.30 -4.59 -4.92
N PHE A 198 -8.25 -5.47 -5.22
CA PHE A 198 -8.11 -6.88 -4.90
C PHE A 198 -7.06 -7.58 -5.75
N LYS A 199 -6.15 -8.28 -5.07
CA LYS A 199 -5.09 -9.09 -5.69
C LYS A 199 -5.00 -10.45 -4.98
N HIS A 200 -5.71 -11.40 -5.51
CA HIS A 200 -5.77 -12.78 -4.99
C HIS A 200 -4.77 -13.72 -5.68
#